data_3c6c2da646788cbd7fc6f8975f1059bd
#
_entry.id   3c6c2da646788cbd7fc6f8975f1059bd
#
_cell.length_a   1.000
_cell.length_b   1.000
_cell.length_c   1.000
_cell.angle_alpha   90.00
_cell.angle_beta   90.00
_cell.angle_gamma   90.00
#
_symmetry.space_group_name_H-M   'P 1'
#
loop_
_entity.id
_entity.type
_entity.pdbx_description
1 polymer ?
#
loop_
_entity_poly.entity_id
_entity_poly.type
_entity_poly.pdbx_seq_one_letter_code
_entity_poly.pdbx_strand_id
1 'polypeptide(L)'
;MSQDSKDDGSPPRGERRKTMMQRLREAQEQFEEVTGLEVEGVSGFQRSGDGWDLTLEVLELRRVPDTVSLLATYSVELDADGEIEGYKRTKRYTRGRSDG
;
A
#
# COMPACT_ATOMS: atom_id res chain seq x y z
N MET A 1 16.59 14.01 31.15
CA MET A 1 16.35 13.97 30.81
C MET A 1 16.27 13.97 30.31
N SER A 2 16.19 13.80 30.08
CA SER A 2 15.96 13.71 29.51
C SER A 2 15.97 13.61 28.82
N GLN A 3 15.96 13.55 28.61
CA GLN A 3 15.90 13.44 28.01
C GLN A 3 15.94 13.29 27.39
N ASP A 4 16.09 13.38 27.36
CA ASP A 4 16.05 13.29 26.72
C ASP A 4 16.00 13.20 26.12
N SER A 5 16.04 13.24 26.09
CA SER A 5 15.75 13.20 25.47
C SER A 5 15.77 13.20 24.95
N LYS A 6 15.88 13.29 24.95
CA LYS A 6 15.74 13.36 24.42
C LYS A 6 15.89 13.40 23.87
N ASP A 7 16.02 13.30 23.89
CA ASP A 7 15.96 13.35 23.35
C ASP A 7 16.11 13.64 22.92
N ASP A 8 16.36 13.66 22.90
CA ASP A 8 16.30 13.98 22.49
C ASP A 8 16.11 14.43 21.93
N GLY A 9 15.92 14.57 22.12
CA GLY A 9 15.21 15.23 21.48
C GLY A 9 15.24 15.23 20.14
N SER A 10 15.68 15.02 19.78
CA SER A 10 15.74 14.95 18.53
C SER A 10 14.55 14.61 18.09
N PRO A 11 14.15 15.01 17.15
CA PRO A 11 12.99 14.73 16.70
C PRO A 11 12.96 13.41 16.66
N PRO A 12 11.97 12.94 17.00
CA PRO A 12 11.90 11.69 16.93
C PRO A 12 12.35 11.21 15.67
N ARG A 13 13.27 10.49 15.62
CA ARG A 13 13.74 10.10 14.48
C ARG A 13 12.80 9.27 13.82
N GLY A 14 11.92 8.60 14.47
CA GLY A 14 10.91 7.85 13.89
C GLY A 14 10.04 8.59 12.97
N GLU A 15 9.84 9.86 13.26
CA GLU A 15 9.06 10.60 12.40
C GLU A 15 9.73 10.87 11.14
N ARG A 16 11.01 10.97 11.11
CA ARG A 16 11.69 11.28 9.92
C ARG A 16 12.01 10.03 9.16
N ARG A 17 12.07 8.89 9.81
CA ARG A 17 12.44 7.76 9.14
C ARG A 17 11.45 6.73 9.34
N LYS A 18 10.35 6.74 8.63
CA LYS A 18 9.34 5.72 8.72
C LYS A 18 9.91 4.41 8.26
N THR A 19 9.50 3.35 8.90
CA THR A 19 9.94 2.04 8.48
C THR A 19 9.19 1.69 7.21
N MET A 20 9.68 0.67 6.53
CA MET A 20 9.04 0.18 5.34
C MET A 20 7.63 -0.25 5.65
N MET A 21 7.40 -0.88 6.80
CA MET A 21 6.06 -1.33 7.17
C MET A 21 5.12 -0.16 7.39
N GLN A 22 5.62 0.91 7.97
CA GLN A 22 4.79 2.09 8.17
C GLN A 22 4.41 2.72 6.85
N ARG A 23 5.37 2.78 5.91
CA ARG A 23 5.08 3.35 4.61
C ARG A 23 4.06 2.50 3.88
N LEU A 24 4.18 1.19 3.96
CA LEU A 24 3.23 0.30 3.31
C LEU A 24 1.84 0.49 3.88
N ARG A 25 1.75 0.54 5.20
CA ARG A 25 0.45 0.67 5.84
C ARG A 25 -0.22 1.97 5.45
N GLU A 26 0.53 3.03 5.46
CA GLU A 26 -0.03 4.34 5.10
C GLU A 26 -0.45 4.38 3.64
N ALA A 27 0.34 3.79 2.76
CA ALA A 27 -0.01 3.77 1.35
C ALA A 27 -1.27 2.96 1.09
N GLN A 28 -1.43 1.83 1.79
CA GLN A 28 -2.63 1.05 1.63
C GLN A 28 -3.85 1.82 2.12
N GLU A 29 -3.73 2.50 3.24
CA GLU A 29 -4.84 3.28 3.78
C GLU A 29 -5.20 4.42 2.84
N GLN A 30 -4.19 5.08 2.29
CA GLN A 30 -4.43 6.16 1.38
C GLN A 30 -5.11 5.65 0.11
N PHE A 31 -4.67 4.51 -0.40
CA PHE A 31 -5.26 3.93 -1.59
C PHE A 31 -6.74 3.60 -1.35
N GLU A 32 -7.04 3.01 -0.19
CA GLU A 32 -8.41 2.68 0.13
C GLU A 32 -9.27 3.93 0.26
N GLU A 33 -8.72 4.98 0.80
CA GLU A 33 -9.45 6.21 0.94
C GLU A 33 -9.71 6.85 -0.39
N VAL A 34 -8.75 6.86 -1.28
CA VAL A 34 -8.90 7.49 -2.59
C VAL A 34 -9.82 6.69 -3.51
N THR A 35 -9.75 5.37 -3.47
CA THR A 35 -10.49 4.54 -4.42
C THR A 35 -11.76 3.93 -3.86
N GLY A 36 -11.84 3.79 -2.55
CA GLY A 36 -12.96 3.09 -1.95
C GLY A 36 -12.85 1.58 -2.08
N LEU A 37 -11.73 1.08 -2.57
CA LEU A 37 -11.56 -0.36 -2.74
C LEU A 37 -10.85 -0.97 -1.54
N GLU A 38 -11.16 -2.20 -1.25
CA GLU A 38 -10.56 -2.87 -0.11
C GLU A 38 -9.29 -3.59 -0.53
N VAL A 39 -8.18 -3.27 0.10
CA VAL A 39 -6.90 -3.91 -0.21
C VAL A 39 -6.83 -5.23 0.54
N GLU A 40 -6.52 -6.30 -0.19
CA GLU A 40 -6.38 -7.60 0.42
C GLU A 40 -4.94 -7.98 0.68
N GLY A 41 -4.03 -7.39 -0.05
CA GLY A 41 -2.63 -7.70 0.18
C GLY A 41 -1.71 -6.89 -0.70
N VAL A 42 -0.43 -7.00 -0.41
CA VAL A 42 0.60 -6.34 -1.18
C VAL A 42 1.39 -7.41 -1.89
N SER A 43 1.47 -7.31 -3.21
CA SER A 43 2.24 -8.29 -3.97
C SER A 43 3.57 -7.74 -4.44
N GLY A 44 3.84 -6.47 -4.24
CA GLY A 44 5.14 -5.90 -4.58
C GLY A 44 5.33 -4.52 -3.99
N PHE A 45 6.55 -4.20 -3.62
CA PHE A 45 6.86 -2.88 -3.08
C PHE A 45 8.35 -2.66 -3.22
N GLN A 46 8.74 -1.69 -4.02
CA GLN A 46 10.15 -1.44 -4.26
C GLN A 46 10.42 0.02 -4.55
N ARG A 47 11.67 0.42 -4.38
CA ARG A 47 12.06 1.77 -4.70
C ARG A 47 12.04 1.97 -6.20
N SER A 48 11.67 3.15 -6.62
CA SER A 48 11.63 3.47 -8.02
C SER A 48 11.95 4.95 -8.15
N GLY A 49 13.13 5.26 -8.65
CA GLY A 49 13.56 6.65 -8.72
C GLY A 49 13.60 7.21 -7.31
N ASP A 50 12.97 8.36 -7.10
CA ASP A 50 12.92 8.97 -5.80
C ASP A 50 11.74 8.47 -5.00
N GLY A 51 10.87 7.72 -5.58
CA GLY A 51 9.68 7.26 -4.90
C GLY A 51 9.63 5.76 -4.79
N TRP A 52 8.43 5.20 -4.96
CA TRP A 52 8.22 3.78 -4.75
C TRP A 52 7.18 3.26 -5.72
N ASP A 53 7.28 1.98 -6.05
CA ASP A 53 6.25 1.29 -6.82
C ASP A 53 5.62 0.28 -5.90
N LEU A 54 4.32 0.29 -5.82
CA LEU A 54 3.57 -0.58 -4.94
C LEU A 54 2.57 -1.35 -5.78
N THR A 55 2.47 -2.65 -5.55
CA THR A 55 1.49 -3.47 -6.25
C THR A 55 0.54 -4.05 -5.23
N LEU A 56 -0.73 -3.78 -5.43
CA LEU A 56 -1.76 -4.19 -4.48
C LEU A 56 -2.74 -5.14 -5.10
N GLU A 57 -3.21 -6.10 -4.31
CA GLU A 57 -4.29 -6.98 -4.72
C GLU A 57 -5.52 -6.48 -3.97
N VAL A 58 -6.57 -6.17 -4.71
CA VAL A 58 -7.75 -5.57 -4.11
C VAL A 58 -9.02 -6.34 -4.47
N LEU A 59 -10.02 -6.20 -3.62
CA LEU A 59 -11.30 -6.81 -3.86
C LEU A 59 -12.16 -5.78 -4.60
N GLU A 60 -12.57 -6.11 -5.82
CA GLU A 60 -13.40 -5.19 -6.59
C GLU A 60 -14.87 -5.48 -6.44
N LEU A 61 -15.25 -6.74 -6.35
CA LEU A 61 -16.64 -7.10 -6.22
C LEU A 61 -16.77 -8.38 -5.44
N ARG A 62 -17.39 -8.29 -4.28
CA ARG A 62 -17.59 -9.46 -3.45
C ARG A 62 -18.81 -10.21 -3.93
N ARG A 63 -18.69 -11.50 -4.05
CA ARG A 63 -19.80 -12.34 -4.50
C ARG A 63 -19.97 -13.53 -3.58
N VAL A 64 -21.06 -14.26 -3.77
CA VAL A 64 -21.36 -15.46 -3.00
C VAL A 64 -21.52 -16.59 -4.00
N PRO A 65 -20.73 -17.64 -3.91
CA PRO A 65 -19.69 -17.83 -2.89
C PRO A 65 -18.49 -16.94 -3.16
N ASP A 66 -17.68 -16.74 -2.14
CA ASP A 66 -16.55 -15.82 -2.25
C ASP A 66 -15.55 -16.23 -3.33
N THR A 67 -15.51 -17.52 -3.69
CA THR A 67 -14.60 -17.99 -4.72
C THR A 67 -14.84 -17.34 -6.08
N VAL A 68 -16.01 -16.74 -6.29
CA VAL A 68 -16.25 -16.07 -7.56
C VAL A 68 -16.19 -14.55 -7.41
N SER A 69 -15.68 -14.08 -6.28
CA SER A 69 -15.47 -12.64 -6.10
C SER A 69 -14.42 -12.15 -7.09
N LEU A 70 -14.55 -10.91 -7.53
CA LEU A 70 -13.60 -10.34 -8.47
C LEU A 70 -12.52 -9.58 -7.73
N LEU A 71 -11.30 -9.83 -8.14
CA LEU A 71 -10.14 -9.19 -7.58
C LEU A 71 -9.41 -8.46 -8.69
N ALA A 72 -8.54 -7.57 -8.32
CA ALA A 72 -7.74 -6.86 -9.30
C ALA A 72 -6.37 -6.55 -8.72
N THR A 73 -5.40 -6.43 -9.61
CA THR A 73 -4.06 -6.01 -9.25
C THR A 73 -3.92 -4.56 -9.68
N TYR A 74 -3.48 -3.71 -8.77
CA TYR A 74 -3.23 -2.31 -9.08
C TYR A 74 -1.77 -1.98 -8.91
N SER A 75 -1.27 -1.18 -9.83
CA SER A 75 0.07 -0.65 -9.73
C SER A 75 -0.08 0.77 -9.21
N VAL A 76 0.62 1.10 -8.14
CA VAL A 76 0.51 2.40 -7.49
C VAL A 76 1.88 3.04 -7.43
N GLU A 77 1.98 4.28 -7.85
CA GLU A 77 3.24 5.00 -7.81
C GLU A 77 3.20 5.98 -6.67
N LEU A 78 4.23 5.97 -5.85
CA LEU A 78 4.32 6.86 -4.71
C LEU A 78 5.52 7.79 -4.90
N ASP A 79 5.39 9.01 -4.41
CA ASP A 79 6.51 9.94 -4.49
C ASP A 79 7.47 9.69 -3.33
N ALA A 80 8.47 10.52 -3.18
CA ALA A 80 9.50 10.33 -2.18
C ALA A 80 8.94 10.37 -0.76
N ASP A 81 7.83 11.05 -0.58
CA ASP A 81 7.20 11.14 0.72
C ASP A 81 6.19 10.03 0.97
N GLY A 82 6.00 9.17 0.01
CA GLY A 82 5.04 8.08 0.14
C GLY A 82 3.62 8.45 -0.23
N GLU A 83 3.43 9.60 -0.89
CA GLU A 83 2.11 10.00 -1.31
C GLU A 83 1.81 9.41 -2.68
N ILE A 84 0.57 9.06 -2.92
CA ILE A 84 0.20 8.47 -4.20
C ILE A 84 0.27 9.49 -5.30
N GLU A 85 1.03 9.18 -6.35
CA GLU A 85 1.10 10.02 -7.52
C GLU A 85 0.18 9.52 -8.61
N GLY A 86 -0.09 8.23 -8.63
CA GLY A 86 -0.98 7.68 -9.64
C GLY A 86 -1.17 6.21 -9.38
N TYR A 87 -2.21 5.65 -10.01
CA TYR A 87 -2.43 4.23 -9.90
C TYR A 87 -3.24 3.77 -11.10
N LYS A 88 -3.13 2.47 -11.41
CA LYS A 88 -3.91 1.92 -12.49
C LYS A 88 -4.09 0.43 -12.27
N ARG A 89 -5.21 -0.10 -12.75
CA ARG A 89 -5.45 -1.52 -12.67
C ARG A 89 -4.67 -2.18 -13.79
N THR A 90 -3.91 -3.21 -13.45
CA THR A 90 -3.12 -3.92 -14.43
C THR A 90 -3.69 -5.28 -14.75
N LYS A 91 -4.59 -5.80 -13.87
CA LYS A 91 -5.09 -7.13 -14.07
C LYS A 91 -6.37 -7.30 -13.27
N ARG A 92 -7.27 -8.13 -13.76
CA ARG A 92 -8.49 -8.46 -13.04
C ARG A 92 -8.64 -9.97 -13.09
N TYR A 93 -9.06 -10.57 -12.02
CA TYR A 93 -9.18 -12.01 -11.97
C TYR A 93 -10.20 -12.42 -10.92
N THR A 94 -10.59 -13.69 -10.96
CA THR A 94 -11.57 -14.22 -10.01
C THR A 94 -10.86 -14.94 -8.89
N ARG A 95 -11.29 -14.69 -7.68
CA ARG A 95 -10.70 -15.37 -6.54
C ARG A 95 -10.95 -16.85 -6.74
N GLY A 96 -10.12 -17.68 -6.37
CA GLY A 96 -10.29 -19.07 -6.53
C GLY A 96 -9.89 -19.64 -7.85
N ARG A 97 -9.61 -18.78 -8.87
CA ARG A 97 -9.13 -19.25 -10.09
C ARG A 97 -7.68 -19.14 -10.06
N SER A 98 -7.02 -20.25 -10.21
CA SER A 98 -5.67 -20.11 -10.30
C SER A 98 -5.39 -19.98 -11.66
N ASP A 99 -4.73 -19.11 -12.05
CA ASP A 99 -4.44 -18.96 -13.29
C ASP A 99 -3.52 -19.63 -13.71
N GLY A 100 -3.52 -20.29 -13.19
CA GLY A 100 -2.68 -21.07 -13.55
C GLY A 100 -3.03 -20.99 -14.45
#